data_d08793f988d02843a498eaf120d98721
#
_entry.id   d08793f988d02843a498eaf120d98721
#
_cell.length_a   1.000
_cell.length_b   1.000
_cell.length_c   1.000
_cell.angle_alpha   90.00
_cell.angle_beta   90.00
_cell.angle_gamma   90.00
#
_symmetry.space_group_name_H-M   'P 1'
#
loop_
_entity.id
_entity.type
_entity.pdbx_description
1 polymer ?
#
loop_
_entity_poly.entity_id
_entity_poly.type
_entity_poly.pdbx_seq_one_letter_code
_entity_poly.pdbx_strand_id
1 'polypeptide(L)'
;MKVCKFEKIKDEDEMKQVINCIQKEHPYVAVVPILAQLQEWLQAISISWFHEEDEVSHATVNAIEAYCCTLANHLITDSHLNQEIKNRILECIKKIHILVEDKADLLIDKMIKAEVYGLSSDLFTYCLRQQGLRAQTLDTGKLIQINLERKPDIPYIQESIQQYIDENRNVDIFIAPLSICRNVYGEIDFMSEQRNDYYATVLATLFKADEILLSTPIN
;
A
#
# COMPACT_ATOMS: atom_id res chain seq x y z
N MET A 1 -7.76 -15.55 -13.58
CA MET A 1 -7.64 -14.45 -12.57
C MET A 1 -7.11 -13.19 -13.24
N LYS A 2 -7.48 -12.00 -12.75
CA LYS A 2 -7.09 -10.71 -13.34
C LYS A 2 -6.30 -9.89 -12.33
N VAL A 3 -5.26 -9.19 -12.77
CA VAL A 3 -4.54 -8.19 -12.00
C VAL A 3 -4.78 -6.82 -12.63
N CYS A 4 -5.23 -5.85 -11.84
CA CYS A 4 -5.35 -4.46 -12.27
C CYS A 4 -4.29 -3.61 -11.59
N LYS A 5 -3.58 -2.78 -12.34
CA LYS A 5 -2.67 -1.78 -11.81
C LYS A 5 -3.23 -0.40 -12.08
N PHE A 6 -3.24 0.43 -11.06
CA PHE A 6 -3.64 1.83 -11.14
C PHE A 6 -2.41 2.73 -11.07
N GLU A 7 -2.48 3.86 -11.76
CA GLU A 7 -1.42 4.86 -11.75
C GLU A 7 -1.70 5.93 -10.68
N LYS A 8 -0.99 7.03 -10.72
CA LYS A 8 -1.06 8.11 -9.73
C LYS A 8 -2.51 8.50 -9.42
N ILE A 9 -2.85 8.59 -8.13
CA ILE A 9 -4.14 9.03 -7.62
C ILE A 9 -3.90 10.34 -6.86
N LYS A 10 -4.49 11.43 -7.35
CA LYS A 10 -4.22 12.78 -6.85
C LYS A 10 -5.09 13.14 -5.65
N ASP A 11 -6.36 12.75 -5.70
CA ASP A 11 -7.38 13.22 -4.77
C ASP A 11 -8.45 12.15 -4.48
N GLU A 12 -9.41 12.53 -3.65
CA GLU A 12 -10.55 11.69 -3.24
C GLU A 12 -11.43 11.27 -4.43
N ASP A 13 -11.61 12.14 -5.43
CA ASP A 13 -12.48 11.83 -6.56
C ASP A 13 -11.83 10.80 -7.49
N GLU A 14 -10.52 10.92 -7.74
CA GLU A 14 -9.77 9.87 -8.45
C GLU A 14 -9.77 8.55 -7.66
N MET A 15 -9.67 8.61 -6.31
CA MET A 15 -9.79 7.42 -5.47
C MET A 15 -11.16 6.73 -5.63
N LYS A 16 -12.26 7.48 -5.65
CA LYS A 16 -13.62 6.95 -5.91
C LYS A 16 -13.72 6.30 -7.29
N GLN A 17 -13.12 6.92 -8.30
CA GLN A 17 -13.10 6.36 -9.66
C GLN A 17 -12.34 5.05 -9.71
N VAL A 18 -11.20 4.93 -9.03
CA VAL A 18 -10.44 3.68 -8.91
C VAL A 18 -11.28 2.61 -8.21
N ILE A 19 -11.95 2.93 -7.10
CA ILE A 19 -12.83 2.01 -6.38
C ILE A 19 -13.95 1.51 -7.30
N ASN A 20 -14.60 2.40 -8.06
CA ASN A 20 -15.64 2.03 -9.02
C ASN A 20 -15.08 1.15 -10.16
N CYS A 21 -13.87 1.43 -10.63
CA CYS A 21 -13.19 0.60 -11.63
C CYS A 21 -12.92 -0.81 -11.08
N ILE A 22 -12.41 -0.91 -9.86
CA ILE A 22 -12.16 -2.19 -9.18
C ILE A 22 -13.48 -2.99 -9.07
N GLN A 23 -14.57 -2.35 -8.69
CA GLN A 23 -15.87 -3.00 -8.62
C GLN A 23 -16.36 -3.51 -9.97
N LYS A 24 -16.16 -2.74 -11.03
CA LYS A 24 -16.59 -3.11 -12.40
C LYS A 24 -15.74 -4.24 -12.98
N GLU A 25 -14.44 -4.16 -12.82
CA GLU A 25 -13.49 -5.09 -13.42
C GLU A 25 -13.32 -6.39 -12.62
N HIS A 26 -13.71 -6.39 -11.33
CA HIS A 26 -13.57 -7.52 -10.40
C HIS A 26 -12.19 -8.21 -10.47
N PRO A 27 -11.07 -7.46 -10.33
CA PRO A 27 -9.76 -8.08 -10.34
C PRO A 27 -9.58 -8.94 -9.08
N TYR A 28 -8.75 -9.98 -9.18
CA TYR A 28 -8.34 -10.74 -8.00
C TYR A 28 -7.27 -10.00 -7.20
N VAL A 29 -6.43 -9.21 -7.89
CA VAL A 29 -5.45 -8.32 -7.26
C VAL A 29 -5.57 -6.93 -7.90
N ALA A 30 -5.70 -5.90 -7.08
CA ALA A 30 -5.59 -4.51 -7.48
C ALA A 30 -4.32 -3.90 -6.89
N VAL A 31 -3.39 -3.49 -7.75
CA VAL A 31 -2.16 -2.77 -7.36
C VAL A 31 -2.50 -1.30 -7.32
N VAL A 32 -2.48 -0.72 -6.12
CA VAL A 32 -2.82 0.69 -5.91
C VAL A 32 -1.57 1.49 -5.54
N PRO A 33 -1.40 2.69 -6.14
CA PRO A 33 -0.34 3.59 -5.74
C PRO A 33 -0.64 4.24 -4.39
N ILE A 34 0.37 4.86 -3.81
CA ILE A 34 0.15 5.79 -2.71
C ILE A 34 -0.61 7.04 -3.21
N LEU A 35 -1.48 7.60 -2.39
CA LEU A 35 -2.14 8.87 -2.66
C LEU A 35 -1.08 9.99 -2.76
N ALA A 36 -1.23 10.87 -3.75
CA ALA A 36 -0.22 11.88 -4.07
C ALA A 36 0.15 12.76 -2.87
N GLN A 37 -0.84 13.18 -2.09
CA GLN A 37 -0.61 14.00 -0.90
C GLN A 37 0.21 13.26 0.17
N LEU A 38 -0.01 11.96 0.37
CA LEU A 38 0.78 11.14 1.29
C LEU A 38 2.22 11.01 0.81
N GLN A 39 2.44 10.91 -0.49
CA GLN A 39 3.77 10.84 -1.08
C GLN A 39 4.56 12.15 -0.85
N GLU A 40 3.91 13.30 -0.99
CA GLU A 40 4.52 14.60 -0.71
C GLU A 40 4.93 14.73 0.75
N TRP A 41 4.07 14.32 1.69
CA TRP A 41 4.41 14.35 3.11
C TRP A 41 5.49 13.34 3.50
N LEU A 42 5.54 12.16 2.88
CA LEU A 42 6.65 11.24 3.08
C LEU A 42 8.00 11.84 2.66
N GLN A 43 8.02 12.59 1.56
CA GLN A 43 9.23 13.32 1.15
C GLN A 43 9.58 14.42 2.16
N ALA A 44 8.59 15.15 2.66
CA ALA A 44 8.79 16.17 3.69
C ALA A 44 9.33 15.57 4.99
N ILE A 45 8.78 14.45 5.46
CA ILE A 45 9.30 13.72 6.64
C ILE A 45 10.75 13.30 6.42
N SER A 46 11.07 12.66 5.28
CA SER A 46 12.43 12.23 5.00
C SER A 46 13.40 13.42 5.03
N ILE A 47 13.05 14.55 4.41
CA ILE A 47 13.91 15.73 4.38
C ILE A 47 14.11 16.32 5.78
N SER A 48 13.02 16.62 6.52
CA SER A 48 13.10 17.23 7.84
C SER A 48 13.84 16.33 8.83
N TRP A 49 13.59 15.03 8.79
CA TRP A 49 14.21 14.06 9.67
C TRP A 49 15.72 13.93 9.44
N PHE A 50 16.20 13.89 8.17
CA PHE A 50 17.64 13.92 7.87
C PHE A 50 18.30 15.26 8.20
N HIS A 51 17.53 16.34 8.36
CA HIS A 51 18.01 17.65 8.81
C HIS A 51 17.87 17.86 10.34
N GLU A 52 17.46 16.83 11.09
CA GLU A 52 17.23 16.88 12.54
C GLU A 52 16.14 17.91 12.94
N GLU A 53 15.13 18.09 12.08
CA GLU A 53 13.98 18.98 12.31
C GLU A 53 12.78 18.17 12.89
N ASP A 54 12.94 17.65 14.09
CA ASP A 54 12.00 16.70 14.72
C ASP A 54 10.56 17.26 14.81
N GLU A 55 10.41 18.54 15.18
CA GLU A 55 9.09 19.19 15.27
C GLU A 55 8.37 19.19 13.93
N VAL A 56 9.08 19.43 12.82
CA VAL A 56 8.51 19.42 11.46
C VAL A 56 8.14 18.00 11.06
N SER A 57 8.98 17.02 11.39
CA SER A 57 8.70 15.60 11.13
C SER A 57 7.42 15.16 11.86
N HIS A 58 7.29 15.42 13.15
CA HIS A 58 6.10 15.08 13.93
C HIS A 58 4.85 15.84 13.46
N ALA A 59 4.96 17.11 13.12
CA ALA A 59 3.84 17.89 12.58
C ALA A 59 3.33 17.31 11.25
N THR A 60 4.26 16.85 10.39
CA THR A 60 3.89 16.21 9.11
C THR A 60 3.23 14.85 9.33
N VAL A 61 3.68 14.06 10.30
CA VAL A 61 3.02 12.79 10.69
C VAL A 61 1.59 13.05 11.16
N ASN A 62 1.35 14.09 11.97
CA ASN A 62 0.01 14.48 12.40
C ASN A 62 -0.86 14.94 11.21
N ALA A 63 -0.28 15.57 10.19
CA ALA A 63 -1.00 15.93 8.97
C ALA A 63 -1.45 14.70 8.19
N ILE A 64 -0.63 13.65 8.11
CA ILE A 64 -1.00 12.34 7.53
C ILE A 64 -2.19 11.75 8.28
N GLU A 65 -2.18 11.75 9.63
CA GLU A 65 -3.30 11.28 10.44
C GLU A 65 -4.60 12.00 10.10
N ALA A 66 -4.57 13.33 10.17
CA ALA A 66 -5.73 14.18 9.93
C ALA A 66 -6.33 13.96 8.53
N TYR A 67 -5.48 13.84 7.51
CA TYR A 67 -5.89 13.60 6.14
C TYR A 67 -6.53 12.20 5.97
N CYS A 68 -5.89 11.15 6.48
CA CYS A 68 -6.42 9.79 6.39
C CYS A 68 -7.74 9.65 7.16
N CYS A 69 -7.87 10.28 8.34
CA CYS A 69 -9.11 10.31 9.10
C CYS A 69 -10.22 11.07 8.35
N THR A 70 -9.87 12.16 7.66
CA THR A 70 -10.82 12.93 6.83
C THR A 70 -11.32 12.08 5.67
N LEU A 71 -10.43 11.42 4.93
CA LEU A 71 -10.81 10.50 3.86
C LEU A 71 -11.69 9.36 4.37
N ALA A 72 -11.33 8.74 5.50
CA ALA A 72 -12.12 7.69 6.12
C ALA A 72 -13.54 8.18 6.45
N ASN A 73 -13.68 9.38 7.00
CA ASN A 73 -15.00 9.99 7.32
C ASN A 73 -15.85 10.26 6.07
N HIS A 74 -15.23 10.70 4.98
CA HIS A 74 -15.94 11.01 3.74
C HIS A 74 -16.31 9.76 2.93
N LEU A 75 -15.44 8.79 2.91
CA LEU A 75 -15.56 7.62 2.02
C LEU A 75 -16.25 6.43 2.68
N ILE A 76 -16.16 6.29 4.01
CA ILE A 76 -16.62 5.10 4.73
C ILE A 76 -17.75 5.52 5.68
N THR A 77 -18.99 5.29 5.23
CA THR A 77 -20.22 5.67 5.96
C THR A 77 -20.68 4.60 6.95
N ASP A 78 -20.24 3.34 6.79
CA ASP A 78 -20.46 2.29 7.77
C ASP A 78 -19.67 2.59 9.04
N SER A 79 -20.35 2.73 10.16
CA SER A 79 -19.75 3.18 11.43
C SER A 79 -18.74 2.19 12.00
N HIS A 80 -18.94 0.87 11.80
CA HIS A 80 -18.04 -0.16 12.28
C HIS A 80 -16.73 -0.15 11.47
N LEU A 81 -16.84 -0.19 10.14
CA LEU A 81 -15.69 -0.13 9.25
C LEU A 81 -14.93 1.20 9.40
N ASN A 82 -15.64 2.33 9.61
CA ASN A 82 -15.01 3.63 9.85
C ASN A 82 -14.21 3.62 11.16
N GLN A 83 -14.72 3.00 12.22
CA GLN A 83 -13.98 2.89 13.47
C GLN A 83 -12.76 1.96 13.34
N GLU A 84 -12.90 0.84 12.61
CA GLU A 84 -11.78 -0.08 12.37
C GLU A 84 -10.63 0.60 11.60
N ILE A 85 -10.93 1.30 10.50
CA ILE A 85 -9.88 2.00 9.74
C ILE A 85 -9.24 3.13 10.56
N LYS A 86 -9.99 3.85 11.39
CA LYS A 86 -9.42 4.85 12.30
C LYS A 86 -8.46 4.23 13.32
N ASN A 87 -8.80 3.08 13.88
CA ASN A 87 -7.88 2.37 14.76
C ASN A 87 -6.59 1.97 14.03
N ARG A 88 -6.72 1.51 12.78
CA ARG A 88 -5.57 1.17 11.94
C ARG A 88 -4.71 2.41 11.60
N ILE A 89 -5.35 3.56 11.32
CA ILE A 89 -4.64 4.84 11.14
C ILE A 89 -3.85 5.17 12.39
N LEU A 90 -4.47 5.16 13.56
CA LEU A 90 -3.81 5.48 14.83
C LEU A 90 -2.64 4.54 15.14
N GLU A 91 -2.76 3.24 14.86
CA GLU A 91 -1.67 2.28 15.03
C GLU A 91 -0.49 2.60 14.11
N CYS A 92 -0.76 2.91 12.84
CA CYS A 92 0.25 3.32 11.87
C CYS A 92 0.98 4.59 12.32
N ILE A 93 0.23 5.63 12.69
CA ILE A 93 0.76 6.91 13.14
C ILE A 93 1.64 6.77 14.39
N LYS A 94 1.20 5.98 15.37
CA LYS A 94 2.03 5.69 16.56
C LYS A 94 3.37 5.04 16.20
N LYS A 95 3.35 4.08 15.28
CA LYS A 95 4.61 3.46 14.80
C LYS A 95 5.52 4.46 14.12
N ILE A 96 4.96 5.34 13.28
CA ILE A 96 5.75 6.34 12.57
C ILE A 96 6.35 7.33 13.56
N HIS A 97 5.60 7.80 14.57
CA HIS A 97 6.13 8.66 15.63
C HIS A 97 7.32 8.04 16.37
N ILE A 98 7.25 6.73 16.68
CA ILE A 98 8.36 6.00 17.28
C ILE A 98 9.57 5.95 16.33
N LEU A 99 9.34 5.69 15.05
CA LEU A 99 10.41 5.57 14.07
C LEU A 99 11.15 6.91 13.81
N VAL A 100 10.44 8.04 13.84
CA VAL A 100 11.05 9.36 13.64
C VAL A 100 11.79 9.88 14.90
N GLU A 101 11.63 9.24 16.07
CA GLU A 101 12.42 9.52 17.28
C GLU A 101 13.83 8.89 17.22
N ASP A 102 14.05 7.90 16.35
CA ASP A 102 15.34 7.29 16.15
C ASP A 102 16.26 8.19 15.29
N LYS A 103 17.57 7.86 15.26
CA LYS A 103 18.48 8.51 14.32
C LYS A 103 18.08 8.23 12.89
N ALA A 104 18.20 9.27 12.04
CA ALA A 104 17.93 9.16 10.62
C ALA A 104 18.77 8.05 9.97
N ASP A 105 18.08 7.06 9.42
CA ASP A 105 18.65 5.88 8.78
C ASP A 105 17.79 5.48 7.56
N LEU A 106 18.45 5.01 6.49
CA LEU A 106 17.77 4.63 5.24
C LEU A 106 16.81 3.45 5.41
N LEU A 107 17.09 2.53 6.35
CA LEU A 107 16.18 1.42 6.61
C LEU A 107 14.92 1.90 7.33
N ILE A 108 15.08 2.77 8.32
CA ILE A 108 13.95 3.37 9.05
C ILE A 108 13.10 4.23 8.10
N ASP A 109 13.71 5.01 7.20
CA ASP A 109 12.99 5.76 6.16
C ASP A 109 12.14 4.82 5.27
N LYS A 110 12.68 3.67 4.87
CA LYS A 110 11.91 2.65 4.14
C LYS A 110 10.76 2.06 4.98
N MET A 111 10.97 1.87 6.28
CA MET A 111 9.92 1.37 7.18
C MET A 111 8.78 2.38 7.30
N ILE A 112 9.08 3.67 7.47
CA ILE A 112 8.08 4.75 7.50
C ILE A 112 7.29 4.77 6.18
N LYS A 113 7.97 4.73 5.05
CA LYS A 113 7.33 4.68 3.73
C LYS A 113 6.41 3.47 3.59
N ALA A 114 6.86 2.28 4.00
CA ALA A 114 6.06 1.06 3.90
C ALA A 114 4.78 1.12 4.76
N GLU A 115 4.83 1.68 5.97
CA GLU A 115 3.65 1.89 6.81
C GLU A 115 2.62 2.81 6.11
N VAL A 116 3.05 3.92 5.52
CA VAL A 116 2.13 4.86 4.85
C VAL A 116 1.59 4.28 3.52
N TYR A 117 2.40 3.54 2.76
CA TYR A 117 1.93 2.82 1.57
C TYR A 117 0.89 1.75 1.92
N GLY A 118 1.13 1.01 3.00
CA GLY A 118 0.17 0.05 3.55
C GLY A 118 -1.14 0.74 3.96
N LEU A 119 -1.04 1.85 4.69
CA LEU A 119 -2.20 2.63 5.13
C LEU A 119 -3.02 3.16 3.93
N SER A 120 -2.37 3.65 2.87
CA SER A 120 -3.04 4.04 1.64
C SER A 120 -3.85 2.88 1.06
N SER A 121 -3.28 1.67 1.02
CA SER A 121 -3.97 0.46 0.53
C SER A 121 -5.11 0.01 1.46
N ASP A 122 -4.95 0.19 2.77
CA ASP A 122 -6.00 -0.10 3.75
C ASP A 122 -7.24 0.78 3.52
N LEU A 123 -7.08 2.06 3.20
CA LEU A 123 -8.20 2.94 2.85
C LEU A 123 -9.02 2.38 1.67
N PHE A 124 -8.37 1.92 0.58
CA PHE A 124 -9.06 1.25 -0.52
C PHE A 124 -9.76 -0.03 -0.07
N THR A 125 -9.10 -0.83 0.74
CA THR A 125 -9.64 -2.08 1.27
C THR A 125 -10.94 -1.85 2.03
N TYR A 126 -10.98 -0.88 2.94
CA TYR A 126 -12.17 -0.59 3.73
C TYR A 126 -13.29 0.05 2.91
N CYS A 127 -12.98 0.87 1.91
CA CYS A 127 -13.98 1.36 0.95
C CYS A 127 -14.65 0.21 0.18
N LEU A 128 -13.88 -0.81 -0.23
CA LEU A 128 -14.42 -1.98 -0.94
C LEU A 128 -15.23 -2.89 0.00
N ARG A 129 -14.78 -3.05 1.25
CA ARG A 129 -15.55 -3.81 2.27
C ARG A 129 -16.92 -3.22 2.52
N GLN A 130 -17.03 -1.89 2.61
CA GLN A 130 -18.32 -1.19 2.73
C GLN A 130 -19.28 -1.52 1.59
N GLN A 131 -18.74 -1.84 0.42
CA GLN A 131 -19.52 -2.21 -0.77
C GLN A 131 -19.83 -3.72 -0.84
N GLY A 132 -19.56 -4.45 0.25
CA GLY A 132 -19.87 -5.87 0.39
C GLY A 132 -18.82 -6.82 -0.18
N LEU A 133 -17.68 -6.33 -0.66
CA LEU A 133 -16.59 -7.17 -1.14
C LEU A 133 -15.73 -7.67 0.05
N ARG A 134 -15.34 -8.93 0.02
CA ARG A 134 -14.35 -9.47 0.97
C ARG A 134 -12.95 -9.06 0.51
N ALA A 135 -12.64 -7.77 0.72
CA ALA A 135 -11.38 -7.18 0.34
C ALA A 135 -10.34 -7.31 1.46
N GLN A 136 -9.07 -7.52 1.10
CA GLN A 136 -7.96 -7.59 2.04
C GLN A 136 -6.71 -6.92 1.47
N THR A 137 -6.01 -6.14 2.31
CA THR A 137 -4.69 -5.60 1.95
C THR A 137 -3.66 -6.74 1.92
N LEU A 138 -2.91 -6.84 0.83
CA LEU A 138 -1.85 -7.82 0.65
C LEU A 138 -0.58 -7.37 1.38
N ASP A 139 -0.09 -8.18 2.30
CA ASP A 139 1.18 -7.91 2.99
C ASP A 139 2.36 -8.26 2.08
N THR A 140 2.58 -7.41 1.08
CA THR A 140 3.63 -7.61 0.07
C THR A 140 5.03 -7.59 0.68
N GLY A 141 5.21 -6.89 1.80
CA GLY A 141 6.46 -6.90 2.57
C GLY A 141 6.79 -8.28 3.17
N LYS A 142 5.81 -9.17 3.37
CA LYS A 142 6.08 -10.57 3.78
C LYS A 142 6.15 -11.53 2.61
N LEU A 143 5.43 -11.24 1.53
CA LEU A 143 5.24 -12.18 0.43
C LEU A 143 6.28 -12.03 -0.66
N ILE A 144 6.82 -10.82 -0.86
CA ILE A 144 7.74 -10.53 -1.96
C ILE A 144 9.15 -10.34 -1.40
N GLN A 145 10.09 -11.15 -1.89
CA GLN A 145 11.50 -11.02 -1.59
C GLN A 145 12.28 -10.72 -2.87
N ILE A 146 13.28 -9.85 -2.78
CA ILE A 146 14.26 -9.60 -3.84
C ILE A 146 15.61 -10.19 -3.46
N ASN A 147 16.31 -10.71 -4.48
CA ASN A 147 17.67 -11.25 -4.32
C ASN A 147 18.72 -10.11 -4.28
N LEU A 148 20.00 -10.49 -4.16
CA LEU A 148 21.13 -9.53 -4.12
C LEU A 148 21.23 -8.65 -5.39
N GLU A 149 20.72 -9.12 -6.53
CA GLU A 149 20.64 -8.34 -7.77
C GLU A 149 19.40 -7.43 -7.84
N ARG A 150 18.64 -7.32 -6.75
CA ARG A 150 17.37 -6.58 -6.65
C ARG A 150 16.29 -7.08 -7.62
N LYS A 151 16.35 -8.36 -7.96
CA LYS A 151 15.33 -9.06 -8.75
C LYS A 151 14.44 -9.91 -7.84
N PRO A 152 13.16 -10.11 -8.20
CA PRO A 152 12.26 -10.98 -7.43
C PRO A 152 12.84 -12.38 -7.29
N ASP A 153 12.83 -12.91 -6.08
CA ASP A 153 13.14 -14.32 -5.81
C ASP A 153 11.88 -15.16 -6.08
N ILE A 154 11.72 -15.55 -7.34
CA ILE A 154 10.49 -16.21 -7.79
C ILE A 154 10.19 -17.51 -7.02
N PRO A 155 11.16 -18.43 -6.75
CA PRO A 155 10.88 -19.62 -5.96
C PRO A 155 10.31 -19.31 -4.57
N TYR A 156 10.97 -18.41 -3.82
CA TYR A 156 10.52 -18.00 -2.50
C TYR A 156 9.11 -17.42 -2.54
N ILE A 157 8.86 -16.51 -3.49
CA ILE A 157 7.60 -15.80 -3.58
C ILE A 157 6.46 -16.74 -3.99
N GLN A 158 6.71 -17.71 -4.88
CA GLN A 158 5.70 -18.70 -5.29
C GLN A 158 5.21 -19.55 -4.11
N GLU A 159 6.11 -19.98 -3.24
CA GLU A 159 5.77 -20.74 -2.04
C GLU A 159 4.96 -19.89 -1.06
N SER A 160 5.43 -18.68 -0.77
CA SER A 160 4.78 -17.74 0.16
C SER A 160 3.37 -17.35 -0.31
N ILE A 161 3.20 -17.06 -1.60
CA ILE A 161 1.89 -16.70 -2.15
C ILE A 161 0.92 -17.87 -2.17
N GLN A 162 1.37 -19.07 -2.50
CA GLN A 162 0.49 -20.23 -2.51
C GLN A 162 -0.07 -20.50 -1.11
N GLN A 163 0.79 -20.47 -0.09
CA GLN A 163 0.36 -20.59 1.30
C GLN A 163 -0.65 -19.49 1.67
N TYR A 164 -0.33 -18.24 1.32
CA TYR A 164 -1.18 -17.09 1.63
C TYR A 164 -2.57 -17.20 0.98
N ILE A 165 -2.65 -17.63 -0.29
CA ILE A 165 -3.93 -17.85 -0.98
C ILE A 165 -4.73 -18.95 -0.28
N ASP A 166 -4.06 -20.05 0.12
CA ASP A 166 -4.73 -21.17 0.77
C ASP A 166 -5.29 -20.79 2.15
N GLU A 167 -4.62 -19.91 2.87
CA GLU A 167 -5.09 -19.36 4.15
C GLU A 167 -6.23 -18.33 3.98
N ASN A 168 -6.31 -17.68 2.82
CA ASN A 168 -7.23 -16.57 2.54
C ASN A 168 -8.23 -16.87 1.42
N ARG A 169 -8.73 -18.11 1.31
CA ARG A 169 -9.66 -18.56 0.25
C ARG A 169 -10.98 -17.80 0.18
N ASN A 170 -11.35 -17.11 1.26
CA ASN A 170 -12.59 -16.35 1.34
C ASN A 170 -12.45 -14.90 0.84
N VAL A 171 -11.27 -14.49 0.40
CA VAL A 171 -11.02 -13.14 -0.11
C VAL A 171 -11.44 -13.06 -1.57
N ASP A 172 -12.25 -12.05 -1.92
CA ASP A 172 -12.68 -11.78 -3.28
C ASP A 172 -11.62 -10.98 -4.04
N ILE A 173 -10.94 -10.06 -3.34
CA ILE A 173 -9.94 -9.17 -3.91
C ILE A 173 -8.83 -8.82 -2.93
N PHE A 174 -7.59 -8.89 -3.40
CA PHE A 174 -6.43 -8.38 -2.69
C PHE A 174 -6.05 -6.99 -3.19
N ILE A 175 -5.83 -6.06 -2.25
CA ILE A 175 -5.32 -4.71 -2.53
C ILE A 175 -3.83 -4.71 -2.22
N ALA A 176 -3.00 -4.61 -3.24
CA ALA A 176 -1.55 -4.64 -3.12
C ALA A 176 -0.97 -3.22 -3.10
N PRO A 177 -0.27 -2.81 -2.03
CA PRO A 177 0.51 -1.58 -2.04
C PRO A 177 1.63 -1.70 -3.07
N LEU A 178 1.87 -0.60 -3.80
CA LEU A 178 2.87 -0.59 -4.87
C LEU A 178 4.30 -0.75 -4.32
N SER A 179 5.08 -1.63 -4.95
CA SER A 179 6.53 -1.76 -4.82
C SER A 179 7.11 -2.26 -3.49
N ILE A 180 6.34 -2.45 -2.42
CA ILE A 180 6.87 -2.94 -1.14
C ILE A 180 7.33 -4.39 -1.28
N CYS A 181 8.54 -4.67 -0.79
CA CYS A 181 9.14 -6.01 -0.76
C CYS A 181 10.12 -6.15 0.43
N ARG A 182 10.80 -7.27 0.55
CA ARG A 182 11.96 -7.47 1.43
C ARG A 182 13.21 -7.80 0.62
N ASN A 183 14.35 -7.42 1.17
CA ASN A 183 15.65 -7.87 0.67
C ASN A 183 16.00 -9.26 1.24
N VAL A 184 17.16 -9.80 0.84
CA VAL A 184 17.65 -11.12 1.32
C VAL A 184 17.92 -11.19 2.81
N TYR A 185 18.03 -10.06 3.49
CA TYR A 185 18.24 -9.97 4.94
C TYR A 185 16.91 -9.89 5.71
N GLY A 186 15.79 -9.91 5.00
CA GLY A 186 14.45 -9.78 5.57
C GLY A 186 14.04 -8.34 5.91
N GLU A 187 14.86 -7.36 5.52
CA GLU A 187 14.58 -5.93 5.75
C GLU A 187 13.62 -5.39 4.69
N ILE A 188 12.80 -4.41 5.07
CA ILE A 188 11.90 -3.71 4.15
C ILE A 188 12.72 -3.02 3.05
N ASP A 189 12.30 -3.24 1.81
CA ASP A 189 12.84 -2.60 0.63
C ASP A 189 11.71 -2.32 -0.38
N PHE A 190 12.05 -1.63 -1.45
CA PHE A 190 11.12 -1.30 -2.52
C PHE A 190 11.68 -1.80 -3.85
N MET A 191 10.84 -2.45 -4.65
CA MET A 191 11.16 -2.68 -6.05
C MET A 191 11.20 -1.33 -6.77
N SER A 192 12.12 -1.18 -7.73
CA SER A 192 12.37 0.09 -8.42
C SER A 192 11.08 0.79 -8.87
N GLU A 193 10.86 2.02 -8.41
CA GLU A 193 9.70 2.87 -8.78
C GLU A 193 9.59 3.13 -10.29
N GLN A 194 10.72 3.09 -11.02
CA GLN A 194 10.76 3.28 -12.46
C GLN A 194 10.16 2.10 -13.26
N ARG A 195 9.75 1.02 -12.59
CA ARG A 195 9.22 -0.20 -13.21
C ARG A 195 7.93 -0.67 -12.54
N ASN A 196 7.00 0.24 -12.32
CA ASN A 196 5.71 -0.07 -11.72
C ASN A 196 4.95 -1.18 -12.47
N ASP A 197 5.08 -1.23 -13.80
CA ASP A 197 4.48 -2.29 -14.62
C ASP A 197 5.15 -3.65 -14.36
N TYR A 198 6.46 -3.65 -14.07
CA TYR A 198 7.17 -4.86 -13.71
C TYR A 198 6.64 -5.46 -12.40
N TYR A 199 6.36 -4.64 -11.40
CA TYR A 199 5.78 -5.10 -10.14
C TYR A 199 4.40 -5.75 -10.35
N ALA A 200 3.52 -5.13 -11.13
CA ALA A 200 2.23 -5.71 -11.48
C ALA A 200 2.38 -7.03 -12.26
N THR A 201 3.38 -7.11 -13.16
CA THR A 201 3.71 -8.34 -13.90
C THR A 201 4.19 -9.44 -12.97
N VAL A 202 5.04 -9.12 -11.99
CA VAL A 202 5.48 -10.08 -10.95
C VAL A 202 4.28 -10.63 -10.20
N LEU A 203 3.39 -9.77 -9.69
CA LEU A 203 2.17 -10.20 -9.00
C LEU A 203 1.29 -11.06 -9.92
N ALA A 204 1.06 -10.64 -11.16
CA ALA A 204 0.25 -11.42 -12.11
C ALA A 204 0.82 -12.82 -12.36
N THR A 205 2.13 -12.92 -12.51
CA THR A 205 2.82 -14.22 -12.66
C THR A 205 2.63 -15.09 -11.42
N LEU A 206 2.78 -14.50 -10.23
CA LEU A 206 2.70 -15.20 -8.96
C LEU A 206 1.28 -15.70 -8.64
N PHE A 207 0.28 -14.88 -8.93
CA PHE A 207 -1.13 -15.23 -8.79
C PHE A 207 -1.67 -16.03 -9.99
N LYS A 208 -0.82 -16.37 -10.98
CA LYS A 208 -1.21 -17.08 -12.20
C LYS A 208 -2.38 -16.39 -12.90
N ALA A 209 -2.32 -15.06 -13.00
CA ALA A 209 -3.34 -14.28 -13.64
C ALA A 209 -3.33 -14.48 -15.16
N ASP A 210 -4.52 -14.56 -15.75
CA ASP A 210 -4.72 -14.70 -17.19
C ASP A 210 -4.64 -13.35 -17.90
N GLU A 211 -4.82 -12.26 -17.13
CA GLU A 211 -4.93 -10.91 -17.68
C GLU A 211 -4.31 -9.88 -16.74
N ILE A 212 -3.61 -8.92 -17.32
CA ILE A 212 -3.13 -7.71 -16.62
C ILE A 212 -3.74 -6.50 -17.29
N LEU A 213 -4.48 -5.70 -16.50
CA LEU A 213 -4.94 -4.39 -16.94
C LEU A 213 -4.03 -3.32 -16.35
N LEU A 214 -3.32 -2.63 -17.23
CA LEU A 214 -2.58 -1.42 -16.89
C LEU A 214 -3.55 -0.25 -17.09
N SER A 215 -4.08 0.29 -16.01
CA SER A 215 -5.00 1.41 -16.07
C SER A 215 -4.23 2.65 -16.54
N THR A 216 -4.65 3.19 -17.67
CA THR A 216 -4.31 4.56 -18.03
C THR A 216 -4.94 5.53 -17.04
N PRO A 217 -4.38 6.77 -16.91
CA PRO A 217 -4.98 7.78 -16.03
C PRO A 217 -6.47 7.89 -16.29
N ILE A 218 -7.22 7.90 -15.21
CA ILE A 218 -8.67 8.06 -15.25
C ILE A 218 -8.92 9.51 -15.68
N ASN A 219 -9.36 9.69 -16.90
CA ASN A 219 -9.79 10.99 -17.45
C ASN A 219 -11.23 11.27 -17.07
#